data_17483faa0d785f91de698728dcc72506
#
_entry.id   17483faa0d785f91de698728dcc72506
#
_cell.length_a   1.000
_cell.length_b   1.000
_cell.length_c   1.000
_cell.angle_alpha   90.00
_cell.angle_beta   90.00
_cell.angle_gamma   90.00
#
_symmetry.space_group_name_H-M   'P 1'
#
loop_
_entity.id
_entity.type
_entity.pdbx_description
1 polymer ?
#
loop_
_entity_poly.entity_id
_entity_poly.type
_entity_poly.pdbx_seq_one_letter_code
_entity_poly.pdbx_strand_id
1 'polypeptide(L)'
;MNRLLVGIMLLATMCIAGSCTDEDEYTQGQWMKKASYNGVYRAYASSFTIGDYGYLCGGFYGANKDYLNDLWEYDMSRNSWTQCADMPVAGRKAAVGFAVNGKGYITTGSVKDGSSSYCVADTWEYDPATDAWTRKDDFKGGVRDGALAFSIGGYGYVGTGCNSDATGSESAYKMDFYRFNPNGAEGSQWEAVSGYGGEKRYFGTAFVIDEVAYICCGRNNSTDLVDFWKFDGSNWTQLRDIANTDSDNDYDDDYAITRSEAVSFVIGGRGFVATGIRNSTSLSSDYWLYDPDKDLWYGDSDDDFTPITDVHNYPSGASSRRAAVGFSTGERGFVLTGTSGTSYFDDVYELLPDEEEEV
;
A
#
# COMPACT_ATOMS: atom_id res chain seq x y z
N MET A 1 84.70 19.43 -43.95
CA MET A 1 83.43 20.08 -44.29
C MET A 1 82.31 19.24 -43.64
N ASN A 2 82.01 19.52 -42.38
CA ASN A 2 80.99 18.80 -41.62
C ASN A 2 79.79 19.72 -41.49
N ARG A 3 78.67 19.29 -41.99
CA ARG A 3 77.34 19.96 -41.72
C ARG A 3 76.68 19.28 -40.56
N LEU A 4 76.55 20.02 -39.45
CA LEU A 4 75.74 19.64 -38.30
C LEU A 4 74.25 19.80 -38.65
N LEU A 5 73.49 18.73 -38.52
CA LEU A 5 72.05 18.75 -38.56
C LEU A 5 71.50 18.83 -37.16
N VAL A 6 70.90 19.96 -36.80
CA VAL A 6 70.18 20.13 -35.55
C VAL A 6 68.78 19.60 -35.77
N GLY A 7 68.48 18.50 -35.06
CA GLY A 7 67.07 17.95 -35.03
C GLY A 7 66.26 18.68 -33.98
N ILE A 8 65.24 19.35 -34.41
CA ILE A 8 64.20 19.95 -33.54
C ILE A 8 63.23 18.83 -33.16
N MET A 9 63.23 18.47 -31.88
CA MET A 9 62.28 17.54 -31.31
C MET A 9 61.01 18.32 -30.96
N LEU A 10 59.95 18.18 -31.77
CA LEU A 10 58.60 18.67 -31.41
C LEU A 10 58.02 17.73 -30.36
N LEU A 11 57.87 18.20 -29.14
CA LEU A 11 57.02 17.56 -28.14
C LEU A 11 55.56 17.84 -28.51
N ALA A 12 54.87 16.84 -29.03
CA ALA A 12 53.43 16.87 -29.16
C ALA A 12 52.82 16.56 -27.79
N THR A 13 52.33 17.59 -27.11
CA THR A 13 51.47 17.45 -25.94
C THR A 13 50.13 16.90 -26.41
N MET A 14 49.92 15.60 -26.20
CA MET A 14 48.61 14.99 -26.36
C MET A 14 47.71 15.48 -25.18
N CYS A 15 46.85 16.44 -25.43
CA CYS A 15 45.71 16.69 -24.57
C CYS A 15 44.79 15.47 -24.69
N ILE A 16 44.83 14.63 -23.68
CA ILE A 16 43.74 13.65 -23.48
C ILE A 16 42.56 14.51 -23.03
N ALA A 17 41.67 14.82 -23.98
CA ALA A 17 40.33 15.23 -23.65
C ALA A 17 39.70 14.01 -22.96
N GLY A 18 39.57 14.06 -21.64
CA GLY A 18 38.67 13.19 -20.93
C GLY A 18 37.27 13.45 -21.49
N SER A 19 36.80 12.53 -22.28
CA SER A 19 35.34 12.40 -22.51
C SER A 19 34.76 12.13 -21.12
N CYS A 20 34.12 13.10 -20.51
CA CYS A 20 33.00 12.80 -19.62
C CYS A 20 31.99 12.09 -20.54
N THR A 21 31.97 10.80 -20.49
CA THR A 21 30.73 10.10 -20.77
C THR A 21 29.81 10.54 -19.63
N ASP A 22 28.80 11.36 -19.93
CA ASP A 22 27.61 11.39 -19.11
C ASP A 22 27.19 9.92 -19.08
N GLU A 23 27.41 9.24 -17.98
CA GLU A 23 26.73 7.98 -17.70
C GLU A 23 25.28 8.42 -17.58
N ASP A 24 24.47 7.99 -18.54
CA ASP A 24 23.04 8.22 -18.51
C ASP A 24 22.57 7.66 -17.16
N GLU A 25 22.03 8.50 -16.31
CA GLU A 25 21.56 8.15 -14.97
C GLU A 25 20.25 7.41 -15.16
N TYR A 26 20.27 6.10 -15.01
CA TYR A 26 19.07 5.25 -15.08
C TYR A 26 18.51 5.05 -13.69
N THR A 27 17.20 5.07 -13.60
CA THR A 27 16.49 4.75 -12.37
C THR A 27 15.79 3.43 -12.52
N GLN A 28 15.92 2.54 -11.55
CA GLN A 28 15.22 1.28 -11.58
C GLN A 28 13.77 1.45 -11.14
N GLY A 29 12.86 0.83 -11.88
CA GLY A 29 11.43 0.87 -11.63
C GLY A 29 10.72 1.99 -12.39
N GLN A 30 9.89 1.59 -13.32
CA GLN A 30 9.08 2.50 -14.11
C GLN A 30 7.62 2.48 -13.65
N TRP A 31 7.00 3.65 -13.52
CA TRP A 31 5.57 3.76 -13.30
C TRP A 31 4.83 4.03 -14.61
N MET A 32 3.93 3.14 -14.97
CA MET A 32 3.12 3.26 -16.17
C MET A 32 1.71 3.74 -15.84
N LYS A 33 1.31 4.88 -16.41
CA LYS A 33 -0.06 5.38 -16.27
C LYS A 33 -1.03 4.46 -17.03
N LYS A 34 -2.11 4.07 -16.37
CA LYS A 34 -3.18 3.25 -16.90
C LYS A 34 -4.47 4.06 -17.09
N ALA A 35 -5.53 3.42 -17.57
CA ALA A 35 -6.81 4.08 -17.74
C ALA A 35 -7.40 4.52 -16.40
N SER A 36 -7.68 5.80 -16.25
CA SER A 36 -8.47 6.31 -15.13
C SER A 36 -9.88 5.74 -15.18
N TYR A 37 -10.48 5.51 -14.01
CA TYR A 37 -11.86 5.06 -13.99
C TYR A 37 -12.84 6.22 -14.24
N ASN A 38 -14.06 5.89 -14.71
CA ASN A 38 -15.06 6.91 -15.08
C ASN A 38 -15.90 7.41 -13.92
N GLY A 39 -15.59 7.01 -12.69
CA GLY A 39 -16.26 7.48 -11.48
C GLY A 39 -15.69 8.79 -10.94
N VAL A 40 -16.11 9.17 -9.75
CA VAL A 40 -15.60 10.38 -9.09
C VAL A 40 -14.27 10.13 -8.39
N TYR A 41 -13.36 11.07 -8.48
CA TYR A 41 -12.08 11.02 -7.76
C TYR A 41 -12.30 10.96 -6.23
N ARG A 42 -11.49 10.16 -5.54
CA ARG A 42 -11.71 9.80 -4.15
C ARG A 42 -10.45 9.47 -3.38
N ALA A 43 -10.59 9.44 -2.06
CA ALA A 43 -9.60 8.91 -1.14
C ALA A 43 -10.29 7.99 -0.11
N TYR A 44 -9.51 7.24 0.66
CA TYR A 44 -10.02 6.34 1.71
C TYR A 44 -11.04 5.30 1.21
N ALA A 45 -10.93 4.89 -0.04
CA ALA A 45 -11.69 3.77 -0.58
C ALA A 45 -11.17 2.44 -0.02
N SER A 46 -11.93 1.39 -0.23
CA SER A 46 -11.51 0.00 0.01
C SER A 46 -11.16 -0.66 -1.31
N SER A 47 -10.24 -1.63 -1.29
CA SER A 47 -9.88 -2.41 -2.46
C SER A 47 -9.70 -3.89 -2.13
N PHE A 48 -9.89 -4.73 -3.14
CA PHE A 48 -9.52 -6.14 -3.13
C PHE A 48 -9.23 -6.61 -4.56
N THR A 49 -8.50 -7.73 -4.69
CA THR A 49 -8.14 -8.28 -5.99
C THR A 49 -8.64 -9.73 -6.09
N ILE A 50 -9.24 -10.09 -7.23
CA ILE A 50 -9.68 -11.46 -7.56
C ILE A 50 -9.11 -11.82 -8.93
N GLY A 51 -8.11 -12.70 -8.98
CA GLY A 51 -7.39 -12.98 -10.22
C GLY A 51 -6.82 -11.71 -10.84
N ASP A 52 -7.12 -11.46 -12.12
CA ASP A 52 -6.67 -10.28 -12.86
C ASP A 52 -7.61 -9.07 -12.74
N TYR A 53 -8.53 -9.09 -11.78
CA TYR A 53 -9.49 -8.01 -11.56
C TYR A 53 -9.24 -7.32 -10.23
N GLY A 54 -9.04 -6.01 -10.27
CA GLY A 54 -9.00 -5.13 -9.10
C GLY A 54 -10.36 -4.50 -8.85
N TYR A 55 -10.78 -4.44 -7.59
CA TYR A 55 -12.07 -3.86 -7.21
C TYR A 55 -11.86 -2.65 -6.30
N LEU A 56 -12.50 -1.53 -6.64
CA LEU A 56 -12.48 -0.26 -5.91
C LEU A 56 -13.89 0.01 -5.36
N CYS A 57 -14.04 0.10 -4.04
CA CYS A 57 -15.32 0.27 -3.38
C CYS A 57 -15.35 1.47 -2.44
N GLY A 58 -16.38 2.28 -2.55
CA GLY A 58 -16.66 3.36 -1.61
C GLY A 58 -15.59 4.46 -1.57
N GLY A 59 -15.34 5.03 -0.40
CA GLY A 59 -14.38 6.10 -0.18
C GLY A 59 -15.02 7.45 0.08
N PHE A 60 -14.19 8.49 0.11
CA PHE A 60 -14.57 9.87 0.38
C PHE A 60 -14.38 10.76 -0.86
N TYR A 61 -15.45 11.37 -1.31
CA TYR A 61 -15.46 12.39 -2.36
C TYR A 61 -15.39 13.78 -1.75
N GLY A 62 -14.23 14.41 -1.83
CA GLY A 62 -13.93 15.65 -1.12
C GLY A 62 -14.74 16.86 -1.56
N ALA A 63 -15.11 16.96 -2.85
CA ALA A 63 -15.83 18.11 -3.39
C ALA A 63 -17.20 18.32 -2.71
N ASN A 64 -17.95 17.22 -2.52
CA ASN A 64 -19.26 17.25 -1.88
C ASN A 64 -19.21 16.80 -0.41
N LYS A 65 -18.05 16.36 0.07
CA LYS A 65 -17.88 15.73 1.39
C LYS A 65 -18.78 14.51 1.58
N ASP A 66 -19.00 13.73 0.52
CA ASP A 66 -19.85 12.55 0.50
C ASP A 66 -19.03 11.28 0.71
N TYR A 67 -19.65 10.27 1.28
CA TYR A 67 -19.14 8.91 1.36
C TYR A 67 -19.82 8.07 0.29
N LEU A 68 -19.03 7.29 -0.42
CA LEU A 68 -19.45 6.54 -1.59
C LEU A 68 -19.75 5.09 -1.24
N ASN A 69 -20.62 4.44 -2.01
CA ASN A 69 -20.97 3.01 -1.90
C ASN A 69 -20.86 2.28 -3.25
N ASP A 70 -20.41 2.96 -4.31
CA ASP A 70 -20.24 2.38 -5.62
C ASP A 70 -19.09 1.36 -5.63
N LEU A 71 -19.19 0.39 -6.53
CA LEU A 71 -18.16 -0.61 -6.79
C LEU A 71 -17.75 -0.53 -8.24
N TRP A 72 -16.43 -0.56 -8.46
CA TRP A 72 -15.81 -0.55 -9.78
C TRP A 72 -14.85 -1.73 -9.91
N GLU A 73 -14.91 -2.43 -11.05
CA GLU A 73 -14.01 -3.49 -11.44
C GLU A 73 -13.01 -2.95 -12.47
N TYR A 74 -11.74 -3.22 -12.25
CA TYR A 74 -10.64 -2.93 -13.18
C TYR A 74 -10.11 -4.23 -13.77
N ASP A 75 -10.30 -4.46 -15.07
CA ASP A 75 -9.67 -5.53 -15.83
C ASP A 75 -8.21 -5.11 -16.15
N MET A 76 -7.27 -5.67 -15.40
CA MET A 76 -5.85 -5.32 -15.49
C MET A 76 -5.25 -5.74 -16.83
N SER A 77 -5.78 -6.79 -17.47
CA SER A 77 -5.31 -7.28 -18.76
C SER A 77 -5.79 -6.42 -19.94
N ARG A 78 -7.01 -5.88 -19.84
CA ARG A 78 -7.61 -5.01 -20.86
C ARG A 78 -7.43 -3.52 -20.57
N ASN A 79 -6.92 -3.17 -19.41
CA ASN A 79 -6.80 -1.77 -18.95
C ASN A 79 -8.14 -1.02 -19.07
N SER A 80 -9.21 -1.60 -18.54
CA SER A 80 -10.56 -1.05 -18.66
C SER A 80 -11.37 -1.20 -17.38
N TRP A 81 -12.28 -0.26 -17.16
CA TRP A 81 -13.14 -0.18 -15.99
C TRP A 81 -14.58 -0.52 -16.30
N THR A 82 -15.25 -1.23 -15.40
CA THR A 82 -16.68 -1.53 -15.41
C THR A 82 -17.29 -1.15 -14.07
N GLN A 83 -18.38 -0.44 -14.06
CA GLN A 83 -19.14 -0.23 -12.82
C GLN A 83 -19.96 -1.48 -12.52
N CYS A 84 -19.87 -1.98 -11.29
CA CYS A 84 -20.59 -3.11 -10.75
C CYS A 84 -21.77 -2.62 -9.87
N ALA A 85 -22.51 -3.56 -9.30
CA ALA A 85 -23.59 -3.26 -8.37
C ALA A 85 -23.07 -2.52 -7.13
N ASP A 86 -23.66 -1.39 -6.81
CA ASP A 86 -23.35 -0.62 -5.61
C ASP A 86 -23.62 -1.44 -4.35
N MET A 87 -22.79 -1.22 -3.31
CA MET A 87 -23.03 -1.83 -2.00
C MET A 87 -24.38 -1.35 -1.44
N PRO A 88 -25.30 -2.26 -1.01
CA PRO A 88 -26.69 -1.92 -0.70
C PRO A 88 -26.88 -1.25 0.66
N VAL A 89 -25.94 -0.41 1.07
CA VAL A 89 -25.91 0.32 2.34
C VAL A 89 -25.33 1.71 2.15
N ALA A 90 -25.35 2.51 3.21
CA ALA A 90 -24.76 3.84 3.21
C ALA A 90 -23.30 3.82 2.78
N GLY A 91 -22.91 4.82 2.01
CA GLY A 91 -21.52 5.02 1.60
C GLY A 91 -20.58 5.12 2.80
N ARG A 92 -19.36 4.63 2.63
CA ARG A 92 -18.37 4.58 3.69
C ARG A 92 -16.97 4.88 3.21
N LYS A 93 -16.13 5.38 4.13
CA LYS A 93 -14.71 5.61 3.93
C LYS A 93 -13.89 4.78 4.93
N ALA A 94 -12.61 4.55 4.59
CA ALA A 94 -11.66 3.88 5.47
C ALA A 94 -12.14 2.51 6.00
N ALA A 95 -13.02 1.85 5.25
CA ALA A 95 -13.34 0.45 5.40
C ALA A 95 -12.18 -0.40 4.86
N VAL A 96 -12.15 -1.68 5.16
CA VAL A 96 -11.17 -2.60 4.59
C VAL A 96 -11.82 -3.58 3.65
N GLY A 97 -11.04 -3.98 2.61
CA GLY A 97 -11.42 -4.99 1.64
C GLY A 97 -10.43 -6.16 1.66
N PHE A 98 -10.94 -7.35 1.39
CA PHE A 98 -10.14 -8.56 1.18
C PHE A 98 -10.91 -9.52 0.26
N ALA A 99 -10.20 -10.48 -0.34
CA ALA A 99 -10.81 -11.49 -1.20
C ALA A 99 -10.53 -12.90 -0.69
N VAL A 100 -11.55 -13.76 -0.68
CA VAL A 100 -11.44 -15.16 -0.30
C VAL A 100 -12.30 -16.00 -1.24
N ASN A 101 -11.76 -17.09 -1.77
CA ASN A 101 -12.48 -18.05 -2.61
C ASN A 101 -13.20 -17.42 -3.82
N GLY A 102 -12.58 -16.43 -4.46
CA GLY A 102 -13.12 -15.77 -5.64
C GLY A 102 -14.25 -14.78 -5.36
N LYS A 103 -14.43 -14.37 -4.10
CA LYS A 103 -15.39 -13.35 -3.67
C LYS A 103 -14.68 -12.23 -2.93
N GLY A 104 -15.22 -11.01 -3.05
CA GLY A 104 -14.75 -9.83 -2.32
C GLY A 104 -15.53 -9.60 -1.04
N TYR A 105 -14.87 -9.04 -0.05
CA TYR A 105 -15.49 -8.69 1.24
C TYR A 105 -15.12 -7.28 1.62
N ILE A 106 -16.12 -6.51 2.09
CA ILE A 106 -15.94 -5.18 2.67
C ILE A 106 -16.49 -5.19 4.09
N THR A 107 -15.71 -4.70 5.04
CA THR A 107 -16.15 -4.60 6.44
C THR A 107 -15.61 -3.34 7.10
N THR A 108 -16.24 -2.95 8.20
CA THR A 108 -15.83 -1.78 9.01
C THR A 108 -15.98 -0.46 8.24
N GLY A 109 -15.19 0.54 8.63
CA GLY A 109 -15.22 1.88 8.03
C GLY A 109 -16.10 2.86 8.78
N SER A 110 -16.11 4.09 8.28
CA SER A 110 -16.92 5.18 8.81
C SER A 110 -18.03 5.54 7.82
N VAL A 111 -19.25 5.63 8.28
CA VAL A 111 -20.44 6.07 7.53
C VAL A 111 -20.90 7.43 7.99
N LYS A 112 -21.73 8.10 7.18
CA LYS A 112 -22.21 9.44 7.45
C LYS A 112 -23.71 9.43 7.69
N ASP A 113 -24.14 10.17 8.73
CA ASP A 113 -25.54 10.48 9.00
C ASP A 113 -25.68 12.00 9.20
N GLY A 114 -26.23 12.66 8.20
CA GLY A 114 -26.30 14.10 8.13
C GLY A 114 -24.92 14.75 8.19
N SER A 115 -24.62 15.51 9.24
CA SER A 115 -23.31 16.14 9.47
C SER A 115 -22.37 15.33 10.36
N SER A 116 -22.84 14.25 10.97
CA SER A 116 -22.08 13.37 11.85
C SER A 116 -21.56 12.15 11.07
N SER A 117 -20.49 11.55 11.57
CA SER A 117 -19.99 10.26 11.08
C SER A 117 -19.76 9.33 12.26
N TYR A 118 -19.91 8.04 12.04
CA TYR A 118 -19.68 7.00 13.04
C TYR A 118 -19.10 5.73 12.39
N CYS A 119 -18.37 4.97 13.17
CA CYS A 119 -17.79 3.71 12.72
C CYS A 119 -18.84 2.58 12.69
N VAL A 120 -18.66 1.64 11.78
CA VAL A 120 -19.52 0.46 11.61
C VAL A 120 -18.72 -0.84 11.70
N ALA A 121 -19.42 -1.98 11.79
CA ALA A 121 -18.81 -3.31 11.88
C ALA A 121 -19.46 -4.32 10.93
N ASP A 122 -20.46 -3.92 10.14
CA ASP A 122 -21.12 -4.80 9.19
C ASP A 122 -20.14 -5.33 8.13
N THR A 123 -20.35 -6.59 7.71
CA THR A 123 -19.56 -7.24 6.67
C THR A 123 -20.44 -7.60 5.48
N TRP A 124 -19.94 -7.33 4.29
CA TRP A 124 -20.63 -7.56 3.02
C TRP A 124 -19.76 -8.37 2.08
N GLU A 125 -20.32 -9.43 1.51
CA GLU A 125 -19.73 -10.26 0.47
C GLU A 125 -20.22 -9.80 -0.90
N TYR A 126 -19.30 -9.59 -1.83
CA TYR A 126 -19.57 -9.37 -3.24
C TYR A 126 -19.24 -10.63 -4.04
N ASP A 127 -20.17 -11.10 -4.84
CA ASP A 127 -19.97 -12.22 -5.78
C ASP A 127 -19.93 -11.69 -7.21
N PRO A 128 -18.73 -11.66 -7.85
CA PRO A 128 -18.61 -11.14 -9.22
C PRO A 128 -19.33 -11.99 -10.26
N ALA A 129 -19.62 -13.26 -9.98
CA ALA A 129 -20.33 -14.13 -10.93
C ALA A 129 -21.81 -13.75 -11.06
N THR A 130 -22.39 -13.10 -10.05
CA THR A 130 -23.79 -12.69 -10.01
C THR A 130 -23.99 -11.19 -9.93
N ASP A 131 -22.88 -10.42 -9.82
CA ASP A 131 -22.88 -8.98 -9.58
C ASP A 131 -23.80 -8.60 -8.39
N ALA A 132 -23.66 -9.29 -7.27
CA ALA A 132 -24.56 -9.14 -6.14
C ALA A 132 -23.85 -9.15 -4.78
N TRP A 133 -24.44 -8.41 -3.84
CA TRP A 133 -24.00 -8.31 -2.46
C TRP A 133 -24.84 -9.16 -1.52
N THR A 134 -24.17 -9.80 -0.56
CA THR A 134 -24.81 -10.58 0.51
C THR A 134 -24.24 -10.15 1.86
N ARG A 135 -25.11 -9.88 2.83
CA ARG A 135 -24.68 -9.59 4.19
C ARG A 135 -24.14 -10.84 4.87
N LYS A 136 -23.06 -10.66 5.62
CA LYS A 136 -22.41 -11.67 6.49
C LYS A 136 -22.49 -11.24 7.95
N ASP A 137 -21.93 -12.04 8.85
CA ASP A 137 -21.80 -11.69 10.27
C ASP A 137 -21.05 -10.37 10.44
N ASP A 138 -21.48 -9.57 11.36
CA ASP A 138 -20.77 -8.35 11.71
C ASP A 138 -19.37 -8.66 12.26
N PHE A 139 -18.41 -7.82 11.94
CA PHE A 139 -17.06 -7.94 12.42
C PHE A 139 -17.01 -7.98 13.96
N LYS A 140 -16.55 -9.08 14.51
CA LYS A 140 -16.61 -9.36 15.95
C LYS A 140 -15.69 -8.46 16.78
N GLY A 141 -14.70 -7.83 16.16
CA GLY A 141 -13.81 -6.86 16.80
C GLY A 141 -14.46 -5.52 17.10
N GLY A 142 -15.73 -5.31 16.70
CA GLY A 142 -16.51 -4.09 16.93
C GLY A 142 -16.21 -2.99 15.90
N VAL A 143 -16.93 -1.89 16.05
CA VAL A 143 -16.88 -0.76 15.12
C VAL A 143 -15.50 -0.10 15.06
N ARG A 144 -15.01 0.20 13.85
CA ARG A 144 -13.73 0.87 13.60
C ARG A 144 -13.57 1.31 12.15
N ASP A 145 -12.63 2.18 11.90
CA ASP A 145 -12.13 2.51 10.57
C ASP A 145 -10.61 2.45 10.52
N GLY A 146 -10.00 2.54 9.32
CA GLY A 146 -8.55 2.49 9.12
C GLY A 146 -7.89 1.23 9.68
N ALA A 147 -8.59 0.11 9.70
CA ALA A 147 -8.07 -1.20 10.05
C ALA A 147 -7.13 -1.75 8.97
N LEU A 148 -6.53 -2.92 9.20
CA LEU A 148 -5.81 -3.73 8.23
C LEU A 148 -6.65 -4.93 7.82
N ALA A 149 -6.49 -5.37 6.56
CA ALA A 149 -7.05 -6.64 6.09
C ALA A 149 -6.06 -7.36 5.16
N PHE A 150 -6.08 -8.68 5.21
CA PHE A 150 -5.35 -9.57 4.31
C PHE A 150 -6.03 -10.93 4.24
N SER A 151 -5.61 -11.78 3.31
CA SER A 151 -6.16 -13.14 3.15
C SER A 151 -5.04 -14.16 3.02
N ILE A 152 -5.10 -15.23 3.81
CA ILE A 152 -4.22 -16.40 3.74
C ILE A 152 -5.00 -17.67 4.09
N GLY A 153 -4.62 -18.80 3.52
CA GLY A 153 -5.17 -20.11 3.86
C GLY A 153 -6.68 -20.24 3.63
N GLY A 154 -7.27 -19.46 2.73
CA GLY A 154 -8.72 -19.47 2.49
C GLY A 154 -9.55 -18.73 3.54
N TYR A 155 -8.92 -17.89 4.35
CA TYR A 155 -9.55 -17.03 5.35
C TYR A 155 -9.20 -15.57 5.12
N GLY A 156 -10.14 -14.66 5.47
CA GLY A 156 -9.85 -13.25 5.61
C GLY A 156 -9.41 -12.91 7.03
N TYR A 157 -8.55 -11.93 7.18
CA TYR A 157 -8.10 -11.43 8.49
C TYR A 157 -8.29 -9.92 8.53
N VAL A 158 -8.83 -9.45 9.65
CA VAL A 158 -9.03 -8.01 9.90
C VAL A 158 -8.57 -7.69 11.32
N GLY A 159 -7.83 -6.62 11.45
CA GLY A 159 -7.33 -6.20 12.76
C GLY A 159 -6.93 -4.75 12.83
N THR A 160 -6.51 -4.31 14.00
CA THR A 160 -6.08 -2.94 14.28
C THR A 160 -7.18 -1.90 14.00
N GLY A 161 -6.84 -0.68 13.59
CA GLY A 161 -7.81 0.38 13.32
C GLY A 161 -8.16 1.23 14.52
N CYS A 162 -9.12 2.12 14.32
CA CYS A 162 -9.54 3.09 15.33
C CYS A 162 -11.07 3.13 15.43
N ASN A 163 -11.59 3.14 16.64
CA ASN A 163 -12.96 3.55 16.94
C ASN A 163 -12.93 5.00 17.45
N SER A 164 -13.15 5.95 16.57
CA SER A 164 -13.16 7.39 16.92
C SER A 164 -14.32 7.76 17.84
N ASP A 165 -15.34 6.90 17.93
CA ASP A 165 -16.51 7.11 18.77
C ASP A 165 -16.35 6.49 20.17
N ALA A 166 -15.19 5.86 20.46
CA ALA A 166 -14.90 5.27 21.76
C ALA A 166 -14.96 6.31 22.87
N THR A 167 -15.65 5.97 23.95
CA THR A 167 -15.86 6.85 25.09
C THR A 167 -15.36 6.22 26.40
N GLY A 168 -15.06 7.05 27.38
CA GLY A 168 -14.62 6.59 28.70
C GLY A 168 -13.18 6.07 28.69
N SER A 169 -12.96 4.89 29.28
CA SER A 169 -11.64 4.26 29.38
C SER A 169 -11.29 3.35 28.20
N GLU A 170 -12.18 3.23 27.20
CA GLU A 170 -11.91 2.42 26.02
C GLU A 170 -10.84 3.09 25.14
N SER A 171 -9.82 2.30 24.75
CA SER A 171 -8.84 2.77 23.80
C SER A 171 -9.46 2.86 22.40
N ALA A 172 -9.40 4.04 21.80
CA ALA A 172 -9.83 4.22 20.41
C ALA A 172 -9.00 3.36 19.46
N TYR A 173 -7.70 3.31 19.62
CA TYR A 173 -6.79 2.52 18.78
C TYR A 173 -6.75 1.07 19.21
N LYS A 174 -6.82 0.15 18.24
CA LYS A 174 -6.90 -1.30 18.45
C LYS A 174 -5.60 -1.99 18.02
N MET A 175 -5.37 -3.20 18.59
CA MET A 175 -4.27 -4.10 18.21
C MET A 175 -4.73 -5.56 18.05
N ASP A 176 -6.04 -5.82 18.16
CA ASP A 176 -6.64 -7.12 18.01
C ASP A 176 -6.74 -7.54 16.54
N PHE A 177 -6.76 -8.86 16.29
CA PHE A 177 -7.03 -9.45 15.00
C PHE A 177 -8.12 -10.52 15.08
N TYR A 178 -8.88 -10.65 14.01
CA TYR A 178 -9.93 -11.64 13.84
C TYR A 178 -9.82 -12.31 12.48
N ARG A 179 -10.09 -13.61 12.44
CA ARG A 179 -10.16 -14.40 11.24
C ARG A 179 -11.60 -14.56 10.80
N PHE A 180 -11.87 -14.36 9.52
CA PHE A 180 -13.15 -14.58 8.87
C PHE A 180 -13.15 -15.90 8.11
N ASN A 181 -14.11 -16.77 8.41
CA ASN A 181 -14.37 -17.99 7.67
C ASN A 181 -15.62 -17.81 6.80
N PRO A 182 -15.51 -17.67 5.46
CA PRO A 182 -16.66 -17.47 4.59
C PRO A 182 -17.65 -18.66 4.59
N ASN A 183 -17.16 -19.87 4.95
CA ASN A 183 -17.96 -21.08 5.04
C ASN A 183 -18.46 -21.37 6.47
N GLY A 184 -18.17 -20.48 7.43
CA GLY A 184 -18.68 -20.59 8.79
C GLY A 184 -20.20 -20.45 8.85
N ALA A 185 -20.81 -21.10 9.85
CA ALA A 185 -22.24 -20.92 10.09
C ALA A 185 -22.53 -19.46 10.51
N GLU A 186 -23.73 -18.98 10.20
CA GLU A 186 -24.21 -17.68 10.67
C GLU A 186 -24.05 -17.53 12.19
N GLY A 187 -23.55 -16.37 12.63
CA GLY A 187 -23.21 -16.10 14.02
C GLY A 187 -21.83 -16.59 14.48
N SER A 188 -21.07 -17.30 13.61
CA SER A 188 -19.75 -17.87 13.93
C SER A 188 -18.70 -17.73 12.82
N GLN A 189 -18.90 -16.79 11.89
CA GLN A 189 -17.94 -16.56 10.80
C GLN A 189 -16.67 -15.85 11.27
N TRP A 190 -16.70 -15.12 12.36
CA TRP A 190 -15.56 -14.39 12.92
C TRP A 190 -15.00 -15.05 14.19
N GLU A 191 -13.70 -15.24 14.25
CA GLU A 191 -12.96 -15.79 15.38
C GLU A 191 -11.75 -14.93 15.73
N ALA A 192 -11.51 -14.73 17.03
CA ALA A 192 -10.36 -13.96 17.49
C ALA A 192 -9.03 -14.69 17.20
N VAL A 193 -8.03 -13.95 16.74
CA VAL A 193 -6.65 -14.39 16.55
C VAL A 193 -5.79 -13.76 17.63
N SER A 194 -5.11 -14.59 18.42
CA SER A 194 -4.24 -14.14 19.50
C SER A 194 -2.77 -14.10 19.07
N GLY A 195 -1.93 -13.48 19.93
CA GLY A 195 -0.48 -13.55 19.77
C GLY A 195 0.16 -12.36 19.06
N TYR A 196 -0.61 -11.46 18.43
CA TYR A 196 -0.04 -10.22 17.90
C TYR A 196 0.52 -9.38 19.06
N GLY A 197 1.82 -9.13 19.01
CA GLY A 197 2.54 -8.39 20.05
C GLY A 197 2.92 -6.97 19.64
N GLY A 198 2.50 -6.54 18.44
CA GLY A 198 2.82 -5.20 17.91
C GLY A 198 1.99 -4.09 18.53
N GLU A 199 2.28 -2.89 18.08
CA GLU A 199 1.63 -1.68 18.55
C GLU A 199 0.17 -1.56 18.09
N LYS A 200 -0.64 -0.82 18.87
CA LYS A 200 -1.94 -0.35 18.39
C LYS A 200 -1.73 0.54 17.20
N ARG A 201 -2.41 0.27 16.09
CA ARG A 201 -2.19 1.02 14.84
C ARG A 201 -3.45 1.39 14.11
N TYR A 202 -3.35 2.48 13.39
CA TYR A 202 -4.36 3.08 12.56
C TYR A 202 -3.74 3.41 11.19
N PHE A 203 -4.40 3.02 10.10
CA PHE A 203 -3.87 3.19 8.76
C PHE A 203 -2.47 2.60 8.52
N GLY A 204 -2.23 1.42 9.06
CA GLY A 204 -1.10 0.59 8.66
C GLY A 204 -1.34 -0.02 7.29
N THR A 205 -0.37 -0.80 6.82
CA THR A 205 -0.48 -1.55 5.58
C THR A 205 -0.11 -3.00 5.76
N ALA A 206 -0.64 -3.88 4.90
CA ALA A 206 -0.37 -5.30 4.91
C ALA A 206 -0.23 -5.83 3.48
N PHE A 207 0.69 -6.77 3.27
CA PHE A 207 0.86 -7.50 2.03
C PHE A 207 1.12 -8.99 2.32
N VAL A 208 0.85 -9.86 1.35
CA VAL A 208 0.97 -11.31 1.51
C VAL A 208 1.92 -11.87 0.46
N ILE A 209 2.95 -12.58 0.92
CA ILE A 209 3.91 -13.29 0.09
C ILE A 209 3.90 -14.76 0.53
N ASP A 210 3.63 -15.69 -0.39
CA ASP A 210 3.66 -17.13 -0.15
C ASP A 210 2.86 -17.57 1.11
N GLU A 211 1.61 -17.09 1.22
CA GLU A 211 0.72 -17.37 2.36
C GLU A 211 1.24 -16.86 3.71
N VAL A 212 2.17 -15.90 3.71
CA VAL A 212 2.62 -15.19 4.91
C VAL A 212 2.22 -13.72 4.78
N ALA A 213 1.48 -13.21 5.75
CA ALA A 213 1.12 -11.79 5.83
C ALA A 213 2.21 -10.99 6.54
N TYR A 214 2.54 -9.83 5.99
CA TYR A 214 3.49 -8.86 6.54
C TYR A 214 2.74 -7.57 6.87
N ILE A 215 3.00 -7.01 8.06
CA ILE A 215 2.31 -5.83 8.59
C ILE A 215 3.31 -4.80 9.04
N CYS A 216 3.22 -3.58 8.52
CA CYS A 216 4.06 -2.46 8.89
C CYS A 216 3.30 -1.12 8.82
N CYS A 217 4.01 -0.05 9.06
CA CYS A 217 3.49 1.31 8.93
C CYS A 217 2.28 1.60 9.81
N GLY A 218 1.59 2.70 9.53
CA GLY A 218 0.48 3.17 10.37
C GLY A 218 0.97 4.01 11.53
N ARG A 219 0.03 4.46 12.33
CA ARG A 219 0.33 5.34 13.47
C ARG A 219 -0.47 4.98 14.71
N ASN A 220 0.09 5.34 15.86
CA ASN A 220 -0.60 5.38 17.13
C ASN A 220 -0.61 6.83 17.62
N ASN A 221 -1.80 7.43 17.71
CA ASN A 221 -1.97 8.87 17.86
C ASN A 221 -1.26 9.66 16.73
N SER A 222 -0.21 10.41 17.06
CA SER A 222 0.55 11.21 16.11
C SER A 222 1.91 10.61 15.73
N THR A 223 2.23 9.42 16.25
CA THR A 223 3.52 8.76 16.05
C THR A 223 3.38 7.69 14.96
N ASP A 224 4.18 7.79 13.91
CA ASP A 224 4.31 6.74 12.93
C ASP A 224 5.06 5.55 13.56
N LEU A 225 4.60 4.33 13.24
CA LEU A 225 5.07 3.11 13.88
C LEU A 225 6.26 2.54 13.11
N VAL A 226 7.18 1.94 13.85
CA VAL A 226 8.42 1.36 13.33
C VAL A 226 8.40 -0.17 13.31
N ASP A 227 7.53 -0.80 14.10
CA ASP A 227 7.47 -2.24 14.24
C ASP A 227 6.98 -2.93 12.98
N PHE A 228 7.63 -4.05 12.64
CA PHE A 228 7.34 -4.87 11.49
C PHE A 228 7.07 -6.32 11.92
N TRP A 229 6.01 -6.89 11.42
CA TRP A 229 5.51 -8.20 11.85
C TRP A 229 5.15 -9.07 10.67
N LYS A 230 5.36 -10.39 10.81
CA LYS A 230 4.80 -11.40 9.91
C LYS A 230 3.88 -12.38 10.64
N PHE A 231 2.93 -12.94 9.89
CA PHE A 231 1.96 -13.92 10.35
C PHE A 231 1.83 -15.05 9.34
N ASP A 232 2.07 -16.30 9.78
CA ASP A 232 2.04 -17.52 8.96
C ASP A 232 0.69 -18.27 8.98
N GLY A 233 -0.37 -17.65 9.48
CA GLY A 233 -1.68 -18.25 9.69
C GLY A 233 -1.85 -18.87 11.09
N SER A 234 -0.79 -18.97 11.86
CA SER A 234 -0.78 -19.55 13.20
C SER A 234 0.01 -18.71 14.20
N ASN A 235 1.16 -18.21 13.81
CA ASN A 235 2.11 -17.53 14.68
C ASN A 235 2.45 -16.13 14.16
N TRP A 236 2.55 -15.20 15.08
CA TRP A 236 3.11 -13.88 14.85
C TRP A 236 4.60 -13.86 15.17
N THR A 237 5.40 -13.25 14.32
CA THR A 237 6.84 -13.07 14.52
C THR A 237 7.18 -11.60 14.25
N GLN A 238 7.85 -10.96 15.19
CA GLN A 238 8.41 -9.64 14.97
C GLN A 238 9.67 -9.77 14.08
N LEU A 239 9.76 -8.93 13.08
CA LEU A 239 10.91 -8.74 12.22
C LEU A 239 11.71 -7.51 12.67
N ARG A 240 12.78 -7.19 11.97
CA ARG A 240 13.53 -5.96 12.24
C ARG A 240 12.63 -4.75 12.03
N ASP A 241 12.79 -3.75 12.88
CA ASP A 241 12.05 -2.49 12.75
C ASP A 241 12.36 -1.81 11.39
N ILE A 242 11.41 -1.06 10.87
CA ILE A 242 11.54 -0.34 9.58
C ILE A 242 12.14 1.06 9.73
N ALA A 243 12.93 1.26 10.78
CA ALA A 243 13.71 2.46 11.08
C ALA A 243 14.85 2.09 12.02
N ASN A 244 15.87 2.93 12.07
CA ASN A 244 17.00 2.77 13.02
C ASN A 244 16.50 3.08 14.42
N THR A 245 16.31 2.06 15.26
CA THR A 245 15.77 2.18 16.62
C THR A 245 16.76 1.82 17.70
N ASP A 246 17.67 0.89 17.43
CA ASP A 246 18.74 0.45 18.33
C ASP A 246 19.86 -0.27 17.53
N SER A 247 20.85 -0.83 18.22
CA SER A 247 21.97 -1.52 17.56
C SER A 247 21.63 -2.78 16.78
N ASP A 248 20.45 -3.38 17.04
CA ASP A 248 19.98 -4.57 16.33
C ASP A 248 19.11 -4.18 15.11
N ASN A 249 18.63 -2.93 15.09
CA ASN A 249 17.86 -2.31 14.04
C ASN A 249 18.58 -1.04 13.52
N ASP A 250 19.89 -1.09 13.44
CA ASP A 250 20.73 -0.05 12.88
C ASP A 250 21.08 -0.44 11.44
N TYR A 251 20.60 0.32 10.51
CA TYR A 251 20.86 0.15 9.09
C TYR A 251 21.95 1.14 8.68
N ASP A 252 22.73 0.80 7.69
CA ASP A 252 23.83 1.64 7.22
C ASP A 252 23.34 3.01 6.72
N ASP A 253 22.07 3.08 6.32
CA ASP A 253 21.43 4.28 5.79
C ASP A 253 20.08 4.59 6.47
N ASP A 254 19.62 5.83 6.34
CA ASP A 254 18.38 6.30 6.92
C ASP A 254 17.15 5.70 6.22
N TYR A 255 16.59 4.65 6.80
CA TYR A 255 15.31 4.10 6.34
C TYR A 255 14.17 5.07 6.58
N ALA A 256 13.53 5.51 5.53
CA ALA A 256 12.39 6.42 5.57
C ALA A 256 11.06 5.73 5.25
N ILE A 257 10.89 4.46 5.69
CA ILE A 257 9.73 3.61 5.39
C ILE A 257 8.53 4.01 6.25
N THR A 258 8.76 4.47 7.47
CA THR A 258 7.70 4.78 8.46
C THR A 258 6.71 5.81 7.93
N ARG A 259 5.45 5.45 7.85
CA ARG A 259 4.36 6.28 7.34
C ARG A 259 3.00 5.72 7.69
N SER A 260 1.95 6.44 7.42
CA SER A 260 0.56 5.96 7.49
C SER A 260 -0.18 6.28 6.19
N GLU A 261 -1.36 5.67 6.00
CA GLU A 261 -2.19 5.87 4.81
C GLU A 261 -1.45 5.52 3.50
N ALA A 262 -0.50 4.59 3.58
CA ALA A 262 0.28 4.08 2.46
C ALA A 262 -0.46 2.98 1.70
N VAL A 263 0.02 2.68 0.52
CA VAL A 263 -0.41 1.53 -0.30
C VAL A 263 0.66 0.45 -0.22
N SER A 264 0.24 -0.82 -0.19
CA SER A 264 1.12 -1.95 -0.36
C SER A 264 0.61 -2.91 -1.43
N PHE A 265 1.53 -3.59 -2.10
CA PHE A 265 1.26 -4.62 -3.11
C PHE A 265 2.47 -5.57 -3.21
N VAL A 266 2.30 -6.67 -3.95
CA VAL A 266 3.34 -7.69 -4.16
C VAL A 266 3.61 -7.83 -5.65
N ILE A 267 4.88 -7.90 -6.04
CA ILE A 267 5.33 -8.21 -7.38
C ILE A 267 6.51 -9.18 -7.29
N GLY A 268 6.41 -10.34 -7.94
CA GLY A 268 7.50 -11.30 -8.04
C GLY A 268 8.04 -11.79 -6.68
N GLY A 269 7.15 -12.01 -5.71
CA GLY A 269 7.53 -12.47 -4.37
C GLY A 269 8.15 -11.40 -3.47
N ARG A 270 8.15 -10.14 -3.88
CA ARG A 270 8.65 -8.98 -3.11
C ARG A 270 7.51 -8.08 -2.69
N GLY A 271 7.57 -7.55 -1.47
CA GLY A 271 6.57 -6.61 -0.93
C GLY A 271 6.93 -5.16 -1.24
N PHE A 272 5.96 -4.35 -1.62
CA PHE A 272 6.14 -2.93 -1.90
C PHE A 272 5.28 -2.06 -0.99
N VAL A 273 5.84 -0.97 -0.51
CA VAL A 273 5.12 0.08 0.22
C VAL A 273 5.37 1.41 -0.48
N ALA A 274 4.30 2.08 -0.90
CA ALA A 274 4.38 3.31 -1.67
C ALA A 274 3.44 4.39 -1.12
N THR A 275 3.71 5.65 -1.42
CA THR A 275 2.86 6.80 -1.05
C THR A 275 2.70 6.96 0.47
N GLY A 276 1.61 7.60 0.91
CA GLY A 276 1.32 7.79 2.34
C GLY A 276 1.78 9.13 2.90
N ILE A 277 1.71 9.25 4.21
CA ILE A 277 2.08 10.48 4.93
C ILE A 277 2.97 10.16 6.11
N ARG A 278 4.05 10.92 6.27
CA ARG A 278 5.01 10.84 7.37
C ARG A 278 4.78 11.98 8.37
N ASN A 279 4.93 11.65 9.64
CA ASN A 279 4.78 12.63 10.73
C ASN A 279 3.49 13.48 10.62
N SER A 280 2.42 12.89 10.04
CA SER A 280 1.11 13.52 9.82
C SER A 280 1.14 14.79 8.92
N THR A 281 2.25 15.15 8.31
CA THR A 281 2.42 16.40 7.56
C THR A 281 3.05 16.25 6.17
N SER A 282 3.99 15.33 5.99
CA SER A 282 4.77 15.18 4.78
C SER A 282 4.27 14.03 3.93
N LEU A 283 3.75 14.32 2.74
CA LEU A 283 3.36 13.29 1.77
C LEU A 283 4.61 12.63 1.20
N SER A 284 4.59 11.30 1.11
CA SER A 284 5.66 10.52 0.50
C SER A 284 5.41 10.35 -1.00
N SER A 285 6.47 10.51 -1.78
CA SER A 285 6.50 10.24 -3.21
C SER A 285 7.31 9.00 -3.59
N ASP A 286 8.00 8.43 -2.63
CA ASP A 286 8.86 7.26 -2.76
C ASP A 286 8.09 5.94 -2.59
N TYR A 287 8.73 4.86 -2.97
CA TYR A 287 8.33 3.50 -2.61
C TYR A 287 9.52 2.71 -2.07
N TRP A 288 9.23 1.64 -1.34
CA TRP A 288 10.19 0.75 -0.73
C TRP A 288 9.84 -0.69 -1.07
N LEU A 289 10.87 -1.49 -1.28
CA LEU A 289 10.80 -2.90 -1.62
C LEU A 289 11.28 -3.74 -0.45
N TYR A 290 10.53 -4.76 -0.06
CA TYR A 290 10.91 -5.76 0.93
C TYR A 290 11.21 -7.10 0.28
N ASP A 291 12.40 -7.65 0.56
CA ASP A 291 12.82 -8.99 0.17
C ASP A 291 12.69 -9.93 1.37
N PRO A 292 11.74 -10.88 1.36
CA PRO A 292 11.51 -11.78 2.50
C PRO A 292 12.64 -12.81 2.70
N ASP A 293 13.41 -13.15 1.68
CA ASP A 293 14.50 -14.11 1.76
C ASP A 293 15.71 -13.53 2.51
N LYS A 294 15.89 -12.23 2.41
CA LYS A 294 16.97 -11.50 3.08
C LYS A 294 16.52 -10.82 4.37
N ASP A 295 15.21 -10.68 4.61
CA ASP A 295 14.60 -9.86 5.67
C ASP A 295 15.09 -8.40 5.61
N LEU A 296 15.08 -7.83 4.41
CA LEU A 296 15.64 -6.51 4.13
C LEU A 296 14.71 -5.65 3.28
N TRP A 297 14.79 -4.35 3.54
CA TRP A 297 14.15 -3.34 2.72
C TRP A 297 15.17 -2.68 1.82
N TYR A 298 14.78 -2.47 0.59
CA TYR A 298 15.58 -1.81 -0.41
C TYR A 298 14.90 -0.55 -0.91
N GLY A 299 15.73 0.37 -1.19
CA GLY A 299 15.41 1.48 -2.00
C GLY A 299 15.94 1.34 -3.41
N ASP A 300 17.04 0.68 -3.67
CA ASP A 300 17.64 0.50 -4.98
C ASP A 300 18.08 -0.95 -5.18
N SER A 301 18.37 -1.32 -6.44
CA SER A 301 18.70 -2.68 -6.86
C SER A 301 20.11 -3.14 -6.57
N ASP A 302 20.98 -2.27 -6.12
CA ASP A 302 22.35 -2.65 -5.83
C ASP A 302 22.45 -3.47 -4.54
N ASP A 303 23.36 -4.45 -4.53
CA ASP A 303 23.64 -5.34 -3.41
C ASP A 303 24.12 -4.60 -2.14
N ASP A 304 24.40 -3.32 -2.25
CA ASP A 304 24.73 -2.40 -1.16
C ASP A 304 23.49 -1.53 -0.86
N PHE A 305 22.95 -1.71 0.30
CA PHE A 305 21.88 -0.96 0.99
C PHE A 305 21.88 0.55 0.79
N THR A 306 21.85 1.03 -0.44
CA THR A 306 21.66 2.46 -0.68
C THR A 306 20.19 2.77 -0.55
N PRO A 307 19.76 3.65 0.37
CA PRO A 307 18.37 4.09 0.39
C PRO A 307 18.06 4.73 -0.94
N ILE A 308 16.86 4.47 -1.45
CA ILE A 308 16.32 5.19 -2.56
C ILE A 308 16.13 6.64 -2.13
N THR A 309 17.14 7.46 -2.25
CA THR A 309 17.03 8.88 -1.92
C THR A 309 16.60 9.70 -3.12
N ASP A 310 16.87 9.27 -4.35
CA ASP A 310 16.71 10.16 -5.49
C ASP A 310 15.84 9.60 -6.63
N VAL A 311 15.48 8.32 -6.62
CA VAL A 311 15.22 7.64 -7.86
C VAL A 311 13.80 7.10 -8.00
N HIS A 312 13.16 6.70 -6.94
CA HIS A 312 11.90 5.99 -7.03
C HIS A 312 10.75 6.86 -6.56
N ASN A 313 10.68 8.03 -7.13
CA ASN A 313 9.53 8.87 -6.99
C ASN A 313 8.38 8.31 -7.82
N TYR A 314 7.21 8.38 -7.26
CA TYR A 314 5.98 8.30 -8.00
C TYR A 314 6.10 9.13 -9.27
N PRO A 315 5.58 8.70 -10.44
CA PRO A 315 6.01 9.21 -11.74
C PRO A 315 5.95 10.72 -11.85
N SER A 316 6.88 11.27 -12.61
CA SER A 316 6.88 12.66 -13.02
C SER A 316 5.49 13.09 -13.51
N GLY A 317 4.86 14.03 -12.80
CA GLY A 317 3.49 14.49 -13.06
C GLY A 317 2.40 13.82 -12.22
N ALA A 318 2.67 12.76 -11.48
CA ALA A 318 1.78 12.29 -10.42
C ALA A 318 2.08 13.03 -9.12
N SER A 319 1.05 13.40 -8.39
CA SER A 319 1.24 14.08 -7.10
C SER A 319 1.49 13.07 -5.99
N SER A 320 2.43 13.38 -5.09
CA SER A 320 2.55 12.68 -3.79
C SER A 320 1.19 12.63 -3.14
N ARG A 321 0.82 11.47 -2.60
CA ARG A 321 -0.55 11.23 -2.11
C ARG A 321 -0.61 10.34 -0.89
N ARG A 322 -1.74 10.38 -0.22
CA ARG A 322 -2.11 9.48 0.87
C ARG A 322 -3.52 8.95 0.68
N ALA A 323 -3.90 7.95 1.46
CA ALA A 323 -5.23 7.35 1.43
C ALA A 323 -5.64 6.90 0.01
N ALA A 324 -4.66 6.50 -0.78
CA ALA A 324 -4.81 5.78 -2.02
C ALA A 324 -5.12 4.30 -1.74
N VAL A 325 -5.45 3.54 -2.76
CA VAL A 325 -5.57 2.08 -2.67
C VAL A 325 -4.67 1.40 -3.68
N GLY A 326 -4.41 0.11 -3.47
CA GLY A 326 -3.62 -0.71 -4.37
C GLY A 326 -4.34 -1.96 -4.82
N PHE A 327 -3.93 -2.47 -5.97
CA PHE A 327 -4.23 -3.82 -6.42
C PHE A 327 -2.93 -4.60 -6.55
N SER A 328 -3.01 -5.90 -6.27
CA SER A 328 -1.88 -6.81 -6.43
C SER A 328 -2.36 -8.16 -6.95
N THR A 329 -1.71 -8.65 -7.99
CA THR A 329 -1.91 -10.02 -8.50
C THR A 329 -0.83 -10.99 -8.01
N GLY A 330 0.21 -10.47 -7.33
CA GLY A 330 1.44 -11.19 -7.04
C GLY A 330 2.52 -10.99 -8.09
N GLU A 331 2.13 -10.66 -9.34
CA GLU A 331 3.03 -10.37 -10.47
C GLU A 331 2.92 -8.91 -10.93
N ARG A 332 1.86 -8.23 -10.57
CA ARG A 332 1.56 -6.86 -10.95
C ARG A 332 1.08 -6.07 -9.74
N GLY A 333 1.54 -4.82 -9.62
CA GLY A 333 1.18 -3.93 -8.53
C GLY A 333 0.72 -2.57 -9.05
N PHE A 334 -0.36 -2.05 -8.46
CA PHE A 334 -1.00 -0.82 -8.89
C PHE A 334 -1.26 0.12 -7.71
N VAL A 335 -1.18 1.41 -7.97
CA VAL A 335 -1.61 2.49 -7.07
C VAL A 335 -2.63 3.35 -7.76
N LEU A 336 -3.73 3.66 -7.08
CA LEU A 336 -4.79 4.46 -7.65
C LEU A 336 -5.49 5.32 -6.61
N THR A 337 -6.16 6.38 -7.07
CA THR A 337 -6.94 7.30 -6.24
C THR A 337 -6.10 8.04 -5.18
N GLY A 338 -6.69 8.44 -4.05
CA GLY A 338 -6.00 9.13 -2.98
C GLY A 338 -6.15 10.64 -3.02
N THR A 339 -5.41 11.31 -2.14
CA THR A 339 -5.50 12.77 -1.98
C THR A 339 -4.15 13.41 -1.70
N SER A 340 -3.97 14.64 -2.19
CA SER A 340 -2.89 15.55 -1.86
C SER A 340 -3.48 16.91 -1.46
N GLY A 341 -3.48 17.19 -0.18
CA GLY A 341 -4.17 18.37 0.37
C GLY A 341 -5.67 18.36 0.08
N THR A 342 -6.13 19.26 -0.79
CA THR A 342 -7.53 19.36 -1.23
C THR A 342 -7.80 18.72 -2.58
N SER A 343 -6.78 18.21 -3.25
CA SER A 343 -6.89 17.50 -4.53
C SER A 343 -7.15 16.02 -4.29
N TYR A 344 -8.05 15.44 -5.07
CA TYR A 344 -8.37 14.00 -5.08
C TYR A 344 -8.12 13.45 -6.47
N PHE A 345 -7.77 12.17 -6.56
CA PHE A 345 -7.32 11.55 -7.80
C PHE A 345 -8.24 10.43 -8.26
N ASP A 346 -8.26 10.19 -9.57
CA ASP A 346 -8.94 9.10 -10.27
C ASP A 346 -7.98 8.32 -11.19
N ASP A 347 -6.70 8.65 -11.14
CA ASP A 347 -5.65 8.04 -11.94
C ASP A 347 -5.23 6.68 -11.39
N VAL A 348 -4.62 5.90 -12.25
CA VAL A 348 -4.10 4.55 -11.97
C VAL A 348 -2.68 4.47 -12.52
N TYR A 349 -1.78 3.94 -11.72
CA TYR A 349 -0.40 3.66 -12.11
C TYR A 349 -0.03 2.24 -11.76
N GLU A 350 0.65 1.56 -12.67
CA GLU A 350 1.28 0.25 -12.49
C GLU A 350 2.78 0.42 -12.32
N LEU A 351 3.36 -0.24 -11.33
CA LEU A 351 4.80 -0.31 -11.15
C LEU A 351 5.38 -1.48 -11.97
N LEU A 352 6.44 -1.20 -12.72
CA LEU A 352 7.28 -2.14 -13.45
C LEU A 352 8.67 -2.10 -12.79
N PRO A 353 8.92 -2.89 -11.74
CA PRO A 353 10.09 -2.70 -10.87
C PRO A 353 11.42 -3.08 -11.53
N ASP A 354 11.39 -3.90 -12.57
CA ASP A 354 12.59 -4.39 -13.27
C ASP A 354 12.86 -3.61 -14.57
N GLU A 355 12.06 -2.59 -14.88
CA GLU A 355 12.30 -1.71 -16.03
C GLU A 355 13.07 -0.47 -15.58
N GLU A 356 13.96 -0.01 -16.47
CA GLU A 356 14.76 1.20 -16.25
C GLU A 356 14.04 2.40 -16.89
N GLU A 357 14.00 3.53 -16.20
CA GLU A 357 13.54 4.82 -16.73
C GLU A 357 14.77 5.70 -16.98
N GLU A 358 14.91 6.24 -18.21
CA GLU A 358 15.93 7.23 -18.56
C GLU A 358 15.53 8.57 -17.92
N VAL A 359 16.41 9.15 -17.10
CA VAL A 359 16.20 10.37 -16.31
C VAL A 359 16.45 11.65 -17.12
#